data_69535153d285605eec432ce17bd3d488
#
_entry.id   69535153d285605eec432ce17bd3d488
#
_cell.length_a   1.000
_cell.length_b   1.000
_cell.length_c   1.000
_cell.angle_alpha   90.00
_cell.angle_beta   90.00
_cell.angle_gamma   90.00
#
_symmetry.space_group_name_H-M   'P 1'
#
loop_
_entity.id
_entity.type
_entity.pdbx_description
1 polymer ?
#
loop_
_entity_poly.entity_id
_entity_poly.type
_entity_poly.pdbx_seq_one_letter_code
_entity_poly.pdbx_strand_id
1 'polypeptide(L)'
;MEKILELHELSKSFRLSKKQQQLRNLKEPYIKANDNVSFTSYRGEVFGLLGPNGAGKTTTMRMLATLISPDSGDALVGGHSITNAPDMVRRSIGFLTNELKLDDYFTPNYIFDFFADMHGLDKGIANNRKKDIFEKFGIDRYAEVKIANLSQGNKQKISLAVSIVHDPQVVIFDEPTNGLDVITAKVVTDFLIDLKKQGKSVILSSHIFELLEGLCDRVGIIIHGKMVACDTVPNLAGERSLQETFFDIYTKTTKEVV
;
A
#
# COMPACT_ATOMS: atom_id res chain seq x y z
N MET A 1 -12.82 -12.25 14.41
CA MET A 1 -12.59 -11.75 13.03
C MET A 1 -11.64 -12.70 12.32
N GLU A 2 -11.85 -12.96 11.03
CA GLU A 2 -10.97 -13.82 10.23
C GLU A 2 -9.72 -13.03 9.86
N LYS A 3 -8.54 -13.61 10.10
CA LYS A 3 -7.27 -13.01 9.72
C LYS A 3 -7.06 -13.16 8.22
N ILE A 4 -6.67 -12.09 7.55
CA ILE A 4 -6.38 -12.09 6.11
C ILE A 4 -4.91 -11.80 5.82
N LEU A 5 -4.25 -11.11 6.74
CA LEU A 5 -2.84 -10.78 6.68
C LEU A 5 -2.22 -10.99 8.07
N GLU A 6 -1.11 -11.72 8.12
CA GLU A 6 -0.33 -11.95 9.34
C GLU A 6 1.14 -11.77 9.04
N LEU A 7 1.82 -10.86 9.72
CA LEU A 7 3.27 -10.70 9.65
C LEU A 7 3.90 -11.25 10.92
N HIS A 8 4.95 -12.03 10.75
CA HIS A 8 5.70 -12.67 11.81
C HIS A 8 7.17 -12.28 11.72
N GLU A 9 7.58 -11.30 12.53
CA GLU A 9 8.97 -10.85 12.71
C GLU A 9 9.69 -10.51 11.40
N LEU A 10 8.99 -9.88 10.45
CA LEU A 10 9.58 -9.50 9.17
C LEU A 10 10.74 -8.55 9.36
N SER A 11 11.90 -8.94 8.85
CA SER A 11 13.11 -8.11 8.87
C SER A 11 13.70 -7.97 7.48
N LYS A 12 14.22 -6.77 7.19
CA LYS A 12 14.89 -6.45 5.92
C LYS A 12 15.98 -5.42 6.12
N SER A 13 17.17 -5.73 5.61
CA SER A 13 18.30 -4.82 5.56
C SER A 13 18.75 -4.56 4.13
N PHE A 14 19.24 -3.37 3.87
CA PHE A 14 19.80 -3.00 2.58
C PHE A 14 21.25 -2.59 2.73
N ARG A 15 22.09 -3.05 1.80
CA ARG A 15 23.49 -2.64 1.71
C ARG A 15 23.57 -1.24 1.12
N LEU A 16 24.27 -0.35 1.81
CA LEU A 16 24.52 1.02 1.35
C LEU A 16 25.77 1.10 0.48
N SER A 17 25.69 1.88 -0.58
CA SER A 17 26.91 2.27 -1.32
C SER A 17 27.79 3.17 -0.45
N LYS A 18 29.10 3.23 -0.75
CA LYS A 18 30.04 4.12 -0.03
C LYS A 18 29.56 5.58 -0.01
N LYS A 19 28.98 6.06 -1.11
CA LYS A 19 28.42 7.41 -1.22
C LYS A 19 27.22 7.61 -0.28
N GLN A 20 26.33 6.62 -0.19
CA GLN A 20 25.17 6.66 0.74
C GLN A 20 25.59 6.62 2.21
N GLN A 21 26.62 5.82 2.54
CA GLN A 21 27.19 5.77 3.88
C GLN A 21 27.75 7.14 4.30
N GLN A 22 28.52 7.77 3.42
CA GLN A 22 29.09 9.12 3.66
C GLN A 22 27.99 10.17 3.83
N LEU A 23 26.99 10.20 2.95
CA LEU A 23 25.89 11.17 3.02
C LEU A 23 25.05 11.02 4.31
N ARG A 24 24.93 9.80 4.84
CA ARG A 24 24.18 9.51 6.07
C ARG A 24 25.05 9.49 7.32
N ASN A 25 26.36 9.70 7.18
CA ASN A 25 27.35 9.59 8.27
C ASN A 25 27.27 8.28 9.05
N LEU A 26 27.02 7.16 8.34
CA LEU A 26 26.87 5.83 8.92
C LEU A 26 28.18 5.07 8.80
N LYS A 27 28.61 4.42 9.92
CA LYS A 27 29.78 3.53 9.97
C LYS A 27 29.47 2.16 9.34
N GLU A 28 28.25 1.68 9.56
CA GLU A 28 27.81 0.36 9.09
C GLU A 28 27.41 0.40 7.61
N PRO A 29 27.78 -0.64 6.83
CA PRO A 29 27.43 -0.73 5.42
C PRO A 29 25.98 -1.17 5.17
N TYR A 30 25.22 -1.45 6.19
CA TYR A 30 23.83 -1.88 6.13
C TYR A 30 22.91 -0.95 6.90
N ILE A 31 21.71 -0.76 6.37
CA ILE A 31 20.61 -0.12 7.07
C ILE A 31 19.47 -1.12 7.23
N LYS A 32 19.01 -1.32 8.46
CA LYS A 32 17.86 -2.16 8.76
C LYS A 32 16.60 -1.37 8.49
N ALA A 33 15.93 -1.68 7.37
CA ALA A 33 14.70 -0.99 6.98
C ALA A 33 13.48 -1.51 7.74
N ASN A 34 13.47 -2.80 8.08
CA ASN A 34 12.49 -3.43 8.95
C ASN A 34 13.21 -4.31 9.97
N ASP A 35 12.77 -4.25 11.21
CA ASP A 35 13.33 -4.95 12.37
C ASP A 35 12.22 -5.66 13.14
N ASN A 36 12.01 -6.95 12.85
CA ASN A 36 11.03 -7.82 13.48
C ASN A 36 9.60 -7.24 13.47
N VAL A 37 9.17 -6.70 12.31
CA VAL A 37 7.83 -6.12 12.15
C VAL A 37 6.78 -7.22 12.20
N SER A 38 5.85 -7.11 13.14
CA SER A 38 4.74 -8.05 13.31
C SER A 38 3.43 -7.30 13.49
N PHE A 39 2.40 -7.70 12.74
CA PHE A 39 1.02 -7.26 12.93
C PHE A 39 0.06 -8.19 12.21
N THR A 40 -1.23 -8.03 12.50
CA THR A 40 -2.30 -8.80 11.84
C THR A 40 -3.35 -7.82 11.32
N SER A 41 -3.89 -8.07 10.11
CA SER A 41 -5.08 -7.40 9.60
C SER A 41 -6.19 -8.43 9.33
N TYR A 42 -7.43 -7.96 9.37
CA TYR A 42 -8.61 -8.81 9.31
C TYR A 42 -9.39 -8.61 8.01
N ARG A 43 -10.20 -9.61 7.64
CA ARG A 43 -11.04 -9.54 6.44
C ARG A 43 -12.01 -8.35 6.50
N GLY A 44 -12.07 -7.58 5.40
CA GLY A 44 -12.94 -6.41 5.29
C GLY A 44 -12.46 -5.19 6.09
N GLU A 45 -11.25 -5.23 6.63
CA GLU A 45 -10.61 -4.14 7.37
C GLU A 45 -9.84 -3.21 6.44
N VAL A 46 -9.83 -1.93 6.76
CA VAL A 46 -8.85 -0.97 6.25
C VAL A 46 -7.78 -0.77 7.32
N PHE A 47 -6.58 -1.27 7.05
CA PHE A 47 -5.43 -1.16 7.94
C PHE A 47 -4.45 -0.12 7.43
N GLY A 48 -4.16 0.89 8.23
CA GLY A 48 -3.22 1.97 7.93
C GLY A 48 -1.82 1.70 8.49
N LEU A 49 -0.78 1.95 7.70
CA LEU A 49 0.61 1.91 8.14
C LEU A 49 1.14 3.34 8.21
N LEU A 50 1.27 3.88 9.42
CA LEU A 50 1.70 5.24 9.71
C LEU A 50 3.18 5.27 10.10
N GLY A 51 3.89 6.29 9.64
CA GLY A 51 5.28 6.52 10.04
C GLY A 51 5.96 7.57 9.16
N PRO A 52 7.09 8.13 9.58
CA PRO A 52 7.82 9.10 8.81
C PRO A 52 8.43 8.47 7.54
N ASN A 53 8.93 9.32 6.64
CA ASN A 53 9.67 8.85 5.47
C ASN A 53 10.92 8.09 5.91
N GLY A 54 11.14 6.92 5.29
CA GLY A 54 12.24 6.01 5.65
C GLY A 54 11.98 5.14 6.88
N ALA A 55 10.79 5.16 7.47
CA ALA A 55 10.43 4.31 8.61
C ALA A 55 10.30 2.80 8.28
N GLY A 56 10.26 2.42 7.00
CA GLY A 56 10.12 1.03 6.56
C GLY A 56 8.76 0.66 5.96
N LYS A 57 7.80 1.59 5.86
CA LYS A 57 6.45 1.35 5.31
C LYS A 57 6.48 0.72 3.91
N THR A 58 7.10 1.40 2.95
CA THR A 58 7.25 0.91 1.56
C THR A 58 7.96 -0.44 1.49
N THR A 59 8.98 -0.66 2.34
CA THR A 59 9.69 -1.94 2.42
C THR A 59 8.75 -3.05 2.88
N THR A 60 7.95 -2.79 3.93
CA THR A 60 6.92 -3.74 4.40
C THR A 60 5.93 -4.07 3.27
N MET A 61 5.39 -3.05 2.59
CA MET A 61 4.43 -3.24 1.49
C MET A 61 5.03 -4.06 0.34
N ARG A 62 6.30 -3.82 -0.02
CA ARG A 62 7.01 -4.57 -1.07
C ARG A 62 7.29 -6.02 -0.68
N MET A 63 7.57 -6.31 0.58
CA MET A 63 7.69 -7.70 1.06
C MET A 63 6.35 -8.41 0.98
N LEU A 64 5.26 -7.79 1.42
CA LEU A 64 3.91 -8.34 1.31
C LEU A 64 3.49 -8.58 -0.13
N ALA A 65 3.87 -7.69 -1.05
CA ALA A 65 3.62 -7.86 -2.48
C ALA A 65 4.59 -8.84 -3.16
N THR A 66 5.49 -9.50 -2.41
CA THR A 66 6.51 -10.43 -2.92
C THR A 66 7.49 -9.82 -3.94
N LEU A 67 7.63 -8.50 -3.95
CA LEU A 67 8.57 -7.80 -4.82
C LEU A 67 10.01 -7.84 -4.30
N ILE A 68 10.17 -8.01 -2.99
CA ILE A 68 11.46 -8.23 -2.32
C ILE A 68 11.27 -9.32 -1.26
N SER A 69 12.26 -10.19 -1.12
CA SER A 69 12.24 -11.21 -0.07
C SER A 69 12.69 -10.62 1.27
N PRO A 70 12.07 -11.00 2.39
CA PRO A 70 12.60 -10.69 3.74
C PRO A 70 13.95 -11.37 3.96
N ASP A 71 14.75 -10.84 4.87
CA ASP A 71 15.98 -11.49 5.33
C ASP A 71 15.68 -12.52 6.43
N SER A 72 14.62 -12.27 7.22
CA SER A 72 14.05 -13.21 8.20
C SER A 72 12.57 -12.91 8.45
N GLY A 73 11.90 -13.88 9.08
CA GLY A 73 10.46 -13.84 9.29
C GLY A 73 9.68 -14.27 8.05
N ASP A 74 8.35 -14.25 8.15
CA ASP A 74 7.44 -14.56 7.04
C ASP A 74 6.15 -13.74 7.21
N ALA A 75 5.33 -13.69 6.17
CA ALA A 75 3.97 -13.20 6.27
C ALA A 75 3.00 -14.11 5.51
N LEU A 76 1.79 -14.21 6.03
CA LEU A 76 0.68 -14.88 5.37
C LEU A 76 -0.27 -13.83 4.79
N VAL A 77 -0.56 -13.93 3.51
CA VAL A 77 -1.55 -13.10 2.79
C VAL A 77 -2.60 -14.02 2.20
N GLY A 78 -3.84 -13.89 2.64
CA GLY A 78 -4.90 -14.81 2.24
C GLY A 78 -4.59 -16.27 2.59
N GLY A 79 -3.82 -16.51 3.66
CA GLY A 79 -3.37 -17.84 4.09
C GLY A 79 -2.13 -18.37 3.34
N HIS A 80 -1.55 -17.60 2.41
CA HIS A 80 -0.38 -18.01 1.64
C HIS A 80 0.88 -17.27 2.10
N SER A 81 1.97 -18.01 2.33
CA SER A 81 3.28 -17.48 2.72
C SER A 81 3.91 -16.67 1.58
N ILE A 82 4.42 -15.47 1.89
CA ILE A 82 5.13 -14.63 0.92
C ILE A 82 6.46 -15.24 0.47
N THR A 83 7.05 -16.15 1.28
CA THR A 83 8.33 -16.82 0.98
C THR A 83 8.12 -18.16 0.29
N ASN A 84 7.14 -18.96 0.74
CA ASN A 84 6.95 -20.34 0.27
C ASN A 84 5.92 -20.47 -0.87
N ALA A 85 4.99 -19.52 -0.99
CA ALA A 85 3.92 -19.54 -2.00
C ALA A 85 3.71 -18.16 -2.66
N PRO A 86 4.78 -17.47 -3.12
CA PRO A 86 4.68 -16.10 -3.61
C PRO A 86 3.74 -15.94 -4.82
N ASP A 87 3.63 -16.96 -5.67
CA ASP A 87 2.71 -16.94 -6.81
C ASP A 87 1.24 -16.91 -6.40
N MET A 88 0.89 -17.62 -5.34
CA MET A 88 -0.47 -17.60 -4.78
C MET A 88 -0.79 -16.25 -4.15
N VAL A 89 0.19 -15.65 -3.45
CA VAL A 89 0.06 -14.29 -2.93
C VAL A 89 -0.19 -13.30 -4.06
N ARG A 90 0.63 -13.30 -5.12
CA ARG A 90 0.47 -12.38 -6.27
C ARG A 90 -0.89 -12.50 -6.97
N ARG A 91 -1.48 -13.68 -6.98
CA ARG A 91 -2.83 -13.89 -7.54
C ARG A 91 -3.94 -13.33 -6.64
N SER A 92 -3.70 -13.20 -5.36
CA SER A 92 -4.70 -12.78 -4.36
C SER A 92 -4.66 -11.29 -4.02
N ILE A 93 -3.58 -10.58 -4.43
CA ILE A 93 -3.37 -9.18 -4.08
C ILE A 93 -3.49 -8.24 -5.28
N GLY A 94 -4.06 -7.04 -5.05
CA GLY A 94 -3.84 -5.87 -5.88
C GLY A 94 -2.76 -5.01 -5.23
N PHE A 95 -1.73 -4.65 -5.98
CA PHE A 95 -0.62 -3.85 -5.45
C PHE A 95 -0.42 -2.57 -6.25
N LEU A 96 -0.32 -1.45 -5.57
CA LEU A 96 0.03 -0.16 -6.15
C LEU A 96 1.10 0.54 -5.31
N THR A 97 2.11 1.03 -5.99
CA THR A 97 3.16 1.91 -5.44
C THR A 97 3.28 3.16 -6.29
N ASN A 98 3.70 4.27 -5.69
CA ASN A 98 3.98 5.52 -6.40
C ASN A 98 5.09 5.40 -7.47
N GLU A 99 5.84 4.32 -7.47
CA GLU A 99 6.88 4.06 -8.47
C GLU A 99 6.35 3.35 -9.72
N LEU A 100 5.10 2.87 -9.71
CA LEU A 100 4.49 2.26 -10.88
C LEU A 100 4.30 3.32 -11.95
N LYS A 101 5.13 3.23 -12.99
CA LYS A 101 4.99 4.08 -14.18
C LYS A 101 4.26 3.29 -15.24
N LEU A 102 3.10 3.80 -15.64
CA LEU A 102 2.42 3.31 -16.83
C LEU A 102 3.20 3.77 -18.07
N ASP A 103 3.29 2.92 -19.08
CA ASP A 103 3.96 3.28 -20.32
C ASP A 103 3.16 4.39 -21.05
N ASP A 104 3.84 5.47 -21.37
CA ASP A 104 3.27 6.68 -21.95
C ASP A 104 2.67 6.46 -23.36
N TYR A 105 3.06 5.41 -24.07
CA TYR A 105 2.59 5.12 -25.43
C TYR A 105 1.19 4.49 -25.47
N PHE A 106 0.79 3.82 -24.39
CA PHE A 106 -0.47 3.09 -24.35
C PHE A 106 -1.65 3.99 -23.95
N THR A 107 -2.86 3.45 -24.15
CA THR A 107 -4.11 4.05 -23.68
C THR A 107 -4.61 3.32 -22.44
N PRO A 108 -5.47 3.93 -21.62
CA PRO A 108 -6.12 3.24 -20.50
C PRO A 108 -6.81 1.93 -20.89
N ASN A 109 -7.54 1.93 -22.03
CA ASN A 109 -8.16 0.72 -22.57
C ASN A 109 -7.13 -0.38 -22.79
N TYR A 110 -6.06 -0.07 -23.54
CA TYR A 110 -5.03 -1.07 -23.85
C TYR A 110 -4.39 -1.66 -22.61
N ILE A 111 -3.99 -0.78 -21.64
CA ILE A 111 -3.32 -1.24 -20.42
C ILE A 111 -4.27 -2.11 -19.58
N PHE A 112 -5.54 -1.71 -19.44
CA PHE A 112 -6.50 -2.51 -18.68
C PHE A 112 -6.69 -3.89 -19.29
N ASP A 113 -6.86 -3.96 -20.61
CA ASP A 113 -7.03 -5.23 -21.34
C ASP A 113 -5.77 -6.11 -21.25
N PHE A 114 -4.59 -5.51 -21.36
CA PHE A 114 -3.32 -6.22 -21.21
C PHE A 114 -3.20 -6.89 -19.82
N PHE A 115 -3.53 -6.17 -18.74
CA PHE A 115 -3.49 -6.76 -17.40
C PHE A 115 -4.61 -7.77 -17.18
N ALA A 116 -5.79 -7.57 -17.76
CA ALA A 116 -6.88 -8.54 -17.73
C ALA A 116 -6.46 -9.87 -18.40
N ASP A 117 -5.83 -9.80 -19.57
CA ASP A 117 -5.30 -10.96 -20.29
C ASP A 117 -4.18 -11.65 -19.50
N MET A 118 -3.25 -10.89 -18.89
CA MET A 118 -2.19 -11.44 -18.03
C MET A 118 -2.75 -12.23 -16.83
N HIS A 119 -3.88 -11.80 -16.28
CA HIS A 119 -4.56 -12.51 -15.20
C HIS A 119 -5.49 -13.63 -15.71
N GLY A 120 -5.59 -13.84 -17.02
CA GLY A 120 -6.41 -14.89 -17.62
C GLY A 120 -7.91 -14.65 -17.46
N LEU A 121 -8.36 -13.41 -17.41
CA LEU A 121 -9.76 -13.05 -17.28
C LEU A 121 -10.52 -13.33 -18.60
N ASP A 122 -11.76 -13.83 -18.46
CA ASP A 122 -12.69 -13.88 -19.60
C ASP A 122 -12.97 -12.46 -20.13
N LYS A 123 -13.02 -12.32 -21.47
CA LYS A 123 -13.21 -11.02 -22.11
C LYS A 123 -14.52 -10.32 -21.72
N GLY A 124 -15.58 -11.07 -21.51
CA GLY A 124 -16.88 -10.52 -21.08
C GLY A 124 -16.79 -9.97 -19.66
N ILE A 125 -16.15 -10.71 -18.76
CA ILE A 125 -15.89 -10.30 -17.37
C ILE A 125 -14.98 -9.05 -17.36
N ALA A 126 -13.88 -9.07 -18.12
CA ALA A 126 -12.93 -7.96 -18.20
C ALA A 126 -13.60 -6.68 -18.71
N ASN A 127 -14.43 -6.75 -19.77
CA ASN A 127 -15.14 -5.60 -20.33
C ASN A 127 -16.15 -4.99 -19.35
N ASN A 128 -16.95 -5.82 -18.67
CA ASN A 128 -17.91 -5.35 -17.69
C ASN A 128 -17.18 -4.64 -16.54
N ARG A 129 -16.14 -5.27 -16.00
CA ARG A 129 -15.33 -4.72 -14.91
C ARG A 129 -14.62 -3.43 -15.31
N LYS A 130 -14.07 -3.36 -16.53
CA LYS A 130 -13.47 -2.15 -17.09
C LYS A 130 -14.47 -1.01 -17.13
N LYS A 131 -15.66 -1.25 -17.65
CA LYS A 131 -16.72 -0.26 -17.72
C LYS A 131 -17.05 0.31 -16.34
N ASP A 132 -17.33 -0.57 -15.36
CA ASP A 132 -17.70 -0.16 -14.00
C ASP A 132 -16.59 0.66 -13.32
N ILE A 133 -15.32 0.24 -13.46
CA ILE A 133 -14.19 0.92 -12.86
C ILE A 133 -13.92 2.26 -13.55
N PHE A 134 -13.99 2.30 -14.88
CA PHE A 134 -13.72 3.53 -15.65
C PHE A 134 -14.78 4.59 -15.39
N GLU A 135 -16.06 4.23 -15.37
CA GLU A 135 -17.16 5.12 -14.99
C GLU A 135 -16.97 5.65 -13.56
N LYS A 136 -16.64 4.77 -12.61
CA LYS A 136 -16.43 5.14 -11.21
C LYS A 136 -15.29 6.14 -11.01
N PHE A 137 -14.19 5.99 -11.76
CA PHE A 137 -13.07 6.91 -11.71
C PHE A 137 -13.23 8.14 -12.61
N GLY A 138 -14.26 8.17 -13.48
CA GLY A 138 -14.45 9.21 -14.50
C GLY A 138 -13.30 9.26 -15.51
N ILE A 139 -12.75 8.10 -15.86
CA ILE A 139 -11.67 7.93 -16.85
C ILE A 139 -12.16 7.35 -18.18
N ASP A 140 -13.43 6.99 -18.28
CA ASP A 140 -14.09 6.49 -19.48
C ASP A 140 -13.87 7.40 -20.70
N ARG A 141 -14.03 8.72 -20.52
CA ARG A 141 -13.78 9.76 -21.56
C ARG A 141 -12.32 9.85 -22.01
N TYR A 142 -11.40 9.28 -21.27
CA TYR A 142 -9.97 9.26 -21.60
C TYR A 142 -9.49 7.87 -22.04
N ALA A 143 -10.39 6.91 -22.20
CA ALA A 143 -10.07 5.51 -22.45
C ALA A 143 -9.12 5.29 -23.65
N GLU A 144 -9.25 6.13 -24.69
CA GLU A 144 -8.41 6.08 -25.90
C GLU A 144 -7.34 7.19 -25.96
N VAL A 145 -7.19 7.99 -24.91
CA VAL A 145 -6.15 9.02 -24.84
C VAL A 145 -4.84 8.39 -24.36
N LYS A 146 -3.73 8.66 -25.06
CA LYS A 146 -2.41 8.19 -24.62
C LYS A 146 -2.09 8.66 -23.21
N ILE A 147 -1.50 7.78 -22.40
CA ILE A 147 -1.12 8.07 -21.01
C ILE A 147 -0.19 9.28 -20.91
N ALA A 148 0.72 9.47 -21.88
CA ALA A 148 1.56 10.67 -21.97
C ALA A 148 0.77 11.99 -21.83
N ASN A 149 -0.45 12.03 -22.36
CA ASN A 149 -1.28 13.24 -22.47
C ASN A 149 -2.26 13.40 -21.28
N LEU A 150 -2.20 12.54 -20.28
CA LEU A 150 -3.09 12.57 -19.13
C LEU A 150 -2.48 13.33 -17.96
N SER A 151 -3.35 13.94 -17.13
CA SER A 151 -2.94 14.54 -15.87
C SER A 151 -2.42 13.47 -14.90
N GLN A 152 -1.60 13.88 -13.93
CA GLN A 152 -1.08 12.98 -12.90
C GLN A 152 -2.22 12.27 -12.13
N GLY A 153 -3.30 12.99 -11.82
CA GLY A 153 -4.46 12.40 -11.17
C GLY A 153 -5.15 11.33 -12.02
N ASN A 154 -5.27 11.52 -13.33
CA ASN A 154 -5.83 10.50 -14.21
C ASN A 154 -4.88 9.30 -14.34
N LYS A 155 -3.55 9.51 -14.43
CA LYS A 155 -2.56 8.43 -14.41
C LYS A 155 -2.69 7.60 -13.12
N GLN A 156 -2.87 8.24 -11.97
CA GLN A 156 -3.07 7.56 -10.69
C GLN A 156 -4.35 6.72 -10.67
N LYS A 157 -5.48 7.27 -11.16
CA LYS A 157 -6.75 6.53 -11.26
C LYS A 157 -6.63 5.30 -12.16
N ILE A 158 -5.89 5.40 -13.27
CA ILE A 158 -5.63 4.26 -14.16
C ILE A 158 -4.75 3.22 -13.46
N SER A 159 -3.71 3.64 -12.75
CA SER A 159 -2.86 2.72 -11.97
C SER A 159 -3.67 1.96 -10.92
N LEU A 160 -4.59 2.64 -10.22
CA LEU A 160 -5.55 2.01 -9.29
C LEU A 160 -6.47 1.01 -10.02
N ALA A 161 -7.06 1.40 -11.16
CA ALA A 161 -7.93 0.54 -11.95
C ALA A 161 -7.23 -0.75 -12.38
N VAL A 162 -6.00 -0.63 -12.84
CA VAL A 162 -5.18 -1.77 -13.30
C VAL A 162 -4.79 -2.68 -12.14
N SER A 163 -4.47 -2.13 -10.97
CA SER A 163 -4.05 -2.92 -9.81
C SER A 163 -5.14 -3.86 -9.26
N ILE A 164 -6.40 -3.60 -9.61
CA ILE A 164 -7.56 -4.39 -9.14
C ILE A 164 -8.28 -5.14 -10.27
N VAL A 165 -7.74 -5.18 -11.47
CA VAL A 165 -8.38 -5.77 -12.65
C VAL A 165 -8.87 -7.21 -12.41
N HIS A 166 -8.12 -8.00 -11.65
CA HIS A 166 -8.40 -9.40 -11.33
C HIS A 166 -9.27 -9.59 -10.08
N ASP A 167 -9.82 -8.51 -9.50
CA ASP A 167 -10.71 -8.54 -8.34
C ASP A 167 -10.10 -9.17 -7.07
N PRO A 168 -8.93 -8.69 -6.64
CA PRO A 168 -8.21 -9.27 -5.51
C PRO A 168 -9.00 -9.17 -4.21
N GLN A 169 -8.72 -10.10 -3.26
CA GLN A 169 -9.31 -10.06 -1.93
C GLN A 169 -8.56 -9.08 -1.00
N VAL A 170 -7.28 -8.89 -1.25
CA VAL A 170 -6.41 -7.98 -0.49
C VAL A 170 -5.84 -6.93 -1.42
N VAL A 171 -5.92 -5.69 -1.02
CA VAL A 171 -5.38 -4.56 -1.79
C VAL A 171 -4.33 -3.84 -0.95
N ILE A 172 -3.14 -3.66 -1.51
CA ILE A 172 -2.00 -3.06 -0.82
C ILE A 172 -1.58 -1.80 -1.58
N PHE A 173 -1.76 -0.63 -0.96
CA PHE A 173 -1.48 0.66 -1.58
C PHE A 173 -0.45 1.47 -0.79
N ASP A 174 0.65 1.80 -1.44
CA ASP A 174 1.70 2.63 -0.85
C ASP A 174 1.48 4.11 -1.22
N GLU A 175 1.07 4.92 -0.24
CA GLU A 175 0.79 6.37 -0.36
C GLU A 175 -0.20 6.70 -1.51
N PRO A 176 -1.42 6.12 -1.55
CA PRO A 176 -2.30 6.17 -2.74
C PRO A 176 -2.80 7.58 -3.11
N THR A 177 -2.78 8.52 -2.16
CA THR A 177 -3.24 9.91 -2.37
C THR A 177 -2.10 10.93 -2.45
N ASN A 178 -0.84 10.47 -2.37
CA ASN A 178 0.31 11.38 -2.35
C ASN A 178 0.46 12.14 -3.68
N GLY A 179 0.62 13.47 -3.59
CA GLY A 179 0.80 14.33 -4.75
C GLY A 179 -0.46 14.56 -5.60
N LEU A 180 -1.64 14.16 -5.11
CA LEU A 180 -2.91 14.40 -5.78
C LEU A 180 -3.56 15.71 -5.30
N ASP A 181 -4.30 16.37 -6.19
CA ASP A 181 -5.21 17.44 -5.80
C ASP A 181 -6.38 16.92 -4.94
N VAL A 182 -7.04 17.81 -4.21
CA VAL A 182 -8.09 17.47 -3.24
C VAL A 182 -9.25 16.68 -3.88
N ILE A 183 -9.63 17.01 -5.12
CA ILE A 183 -10.74 16.35 -5.83
C ILE A 183 -10.35 14.92 -6.18
N THR A 184 -9.16 14.73 -6.74
CA THR A 184 -8.64 13.41 -7.10
C THR A 184 -8.40 12.55 -5.85
N ALA A 185 -7.83 13.12 -4.78
CA ALA A 185 -7.65 12.42 -3.51
C ALA A 185 -9.00 11.95 -2.93
N LYS A 186 -10.05 12.76 -3.02
CA LYS A 186 -11.41 12.37 -2.61
C LYS A 186 -11.93 11.17 -3.41
N VAL A 187 -11.77 11.16 -4.74
CA VAL A 187 -12.17 10.03 -5.59
C VAL A 187 -11.45 8.73 -5.18
N VAL A 188 -10.14 8.82 -4.90
CA VAL A 188 -9.35 7.68 -4.41
C VAL A 188 -9.84 7.20 -3.05
N THR A 189 -10.10 8.13 -2.11
CA THR A 189 -10.60 7.78 -0.77
C THR A 189 -11.97 7.10 -0.84
N ASP A 190 -12.89 7.63 -1.65
CA ASP A 190 -14.22 7.03 -1.85
C ASP A 190 -14.11 5.62 -2.46
N PHE A 191 -13.17 5.43 -3.38
CA PHE A 191 -12.88 4.12 -3.93
C PHE A 191 -12.39 3.12 -2.88
N LEU A 192 -11.49 3.54 -1.95
CA LEU A 192 -11.01 2.68 -0.85
C LEU A 192 -12.15 2.29 0.09
N ILE A 193 -13.05 3.23 0.39
CA ILE A 193 -14.27 2.97 1.18
C ILE A 193 -15.16 1.94 0.48
N ASP A 194 -15.30 2.04 -0.84
CA ASP A 194 -16.12 1.11 -1.59
C ASP A 194 -15.51 -0.29 -1.68
N LEU A 195 -14.19 -0.42 -1.76
CA LEU A 195 -13.51 -1.72 -1.63
C LEU A 195 -13.82 -2.38 -0.29
N LYS A 196 -13.76 -1.61 0.80
CA LYS A 196 -14.15 -2.08 2.15
C LYS A 196 -15.60 -2.56 2.18
N LYS A 197 -16.55 -1.78 1.61
CA LYS A 197 -17.98 -2.17 1.55
C LYS A 197 -18.20 -3.45 0.76
N GLN A 198 -17.34 -3.75 -0.22
CA GLN A 198 -17.35 -5.00 -0.97
C GLN A 198 -16.70 -6.18 -0.21
N GLY A 199 -16.28 -5.97 1.04
CA GLY A 199 -15.62 -6.98 1.86
C GLY A 199 -14.16 -7.24 1.51
N LYS A 200 -13.53 -6.36 0.69
CA LYS A 200 -12.09 -6.39 0.43
C LYS A 200 -11.32 -5.89 1.63
N SER A 201 -10.15 -6.45 1.85
CA SER A 201 -9.22 -5.96 2.87
C SER A 201 -8.23 -5.00 2.22
N VAL A 202 -8.06 -3.82 2.82
CA VAL A 202 -7.19 -2.77 2.29
C VAL A 202 -6.07 -2.51 3.27
N ILE A 203 -4.84 -2.61 2.79
CA ILE A 203 -3.64 -2.22 3.55
C ILE A 203 -3.08 -0.98 2.85
N LEU A 204 -2.95 0.12 3.55
CA LEU A 204 -2.38 1.32 2.96
C LEU A 204 -1.32 1.95 3.85
N SER A 205 -0.32 2.56 3.23
CA SER A 205 0.59 3.45 3.93
C SER A 205 0.16 4.90 3.71
N SER A 206 0.33 5.74 4.72
CA SER A 206 0.19 7.18 4.60
C SER A 206 0.96 7.90 5.69
N HIS A 207 1.26 9.17 5.44
CA HIS A 207 1.73 10.14 6.42
C HIS A 207 0.68 11.23 6.70
N ILE A 208 -0.52 11.12 6.10
CA ILE A 208 -1.65 12.06 6.25
C ILE A 208 -2.57 11.52 7.34
N PHE A 209 -2.56 12.17 8.51
CA PHE A 209 -3.30 11.72 9.69
C PHE A 209 -4.81 11.71 9.46
N GLU A 210 -5.37 12.77 8.87
CA GLU A 210 -6.79 12.91 8.60
C GLU A 210 -7.32 11.80 7.68
N LEU A 211 -6.49 11.37 6.72
CA LEU A 211 -6.84 10.24 5.85
C LEU A 211 -6.95 8.95 6.66
N LEU A 212 -5.98 8.69 7.54
CA LEU A 212 -5.96 7.48 8.34
C LEU A 212 -7.09 7.48 9.38
N GLU A 213 -7.34 8.60 10.06
CA GLU A 213 -8.44 8.75 11.01
C GLU A 213 -9.81 8.56 10.35
N GLY A 214 -9.99 9.07 9.14
CA GLY A 214 -11.26 9.01 8.43
C GLY A 214 -11.54 7.68 7.70
N LEU A 215 -10.51 6.88 7.42
CA LEU A 215 -10.63 5.71 6.56
C LEU A 215 -10.33 4.39 7.28
N CYS A 216 -9.31 4.37 8.16
CA CYS A 216 -8.79 3.14 8.72
C CYS A 216 -9.58 2.68 9.96
N ASP A 217 -9.75 1.38 10.08
CA ASP A 217 -10.26 0.75 11.31
C ASP A 217 -9.15 0.64 12.36
N ARG A 218 -7.95 0.25 11.89
CA ARG A 218 -6.77 0.09 12.72
C ARG A 218 -5.56 0.71 12.04
N VAL A 219 -4.61 1.14 12.87
CA VAL A 219 -3.35 1.73 12.41
C VAL A 219 -2.19 1.06 13.14
N GLY A 220 -1.16 0.72 12.37
CA GLY A 220 0.16 0.35 12.89
C GLY A 220 1.14 1.53 12.72
N ILE A 221 1.83 1.89 13.78
CA ILE A 221 2.85 2.95 13.76
C ILE A 221 4.23 2.32 13.64
N ILE A 222 4.93 2.63 12.54
CA ILE A 222 6.32 2.18 12.32
C ILE A 222 7.27 3.36 12.48
N ILE A 223 8.30 3.17 13.32
CA ILE A 223 9.39 4.14 13.54
C ILE A 223 10.71 3.37 13.50
N HIS A 224 11.68 3.85 12.72
CA HIS A 224 13.00 3.23 12.56
C HIS A 224 12.95 1.72 12.28
N GLY A 225 12.03 1.30 11.43
CA GLY A 225 11.85 -0.09 11.03
C GLY A 225 11.12 -0.98 12.04
N LYS A 226 10.67 -0.45 13.17
CA LYS A 226 9.98 -1.22 14.21
C LYS A 226 8.51 -0.81 14.33
N MET A 227 7.65 -1.79 14.53
CA MET A 227 6.25 -1.54 14.93
C MET A 227 6.23 -1.13 16.40
N VAL A 228 5.91 0.13 16.67
CA VAL A 228 5.92 0.70 18.04
C VAL A 228 4.53 0.77 18.67
N ALA A 229 3.47 0.79 17.87
CA ALA A 229 2.09 0.70 18.31
C ALA A 229 1.22 0.12 17.21
N CYS A 230 0.17 -0.60 17.57
CA CYS A 230 -0.81 -1.15 16.62
C CYS A 230 -2.14 -1.39 17.33
N ASP A 231 -3.18 -0.61 17.00
CA ASP A 231 -4.51 -0.75 17.57
C ASP A 231 -5.58 -0.13 16.65
N THR A 232 -6.84 -0.15 17.08
CA THR A 232 -7.93 0.61 16.44
C THR A 232 -7.63 2.10 16.49
N VAL A 233 -8.09 2.84 15.50
CA VAL A 233 -7.91 4.30 15.47
C VAL A 233 -8.48 4.96 16.74
N PRO A 234 -9.70 4.63 17.23
CA PRO A 234 -10.19 5.19 18.47
C PRO A 234 -9.33 4.88 19.70
N ASN A 235 -8.77 3.67 19.80
CA ASN A 235 -7.91 3.30 20.93
C ASN A 235 -6.58 4.04 20.91
N LEU A 236 -5.98 4.25 19.72
CA LEU A 236 -4.73 5.00 19.57
C LEU A 236 -4.93 6.49 19.82
N ALA A 237 -6.01 7.08 19.29
CA ALA A 237 -6.29 8.50 19.45
C ALA A 237 -6.76 8.83 20.88
N GLY A 238 -7.59 7.97 21.50
CA GLY A 238 -8.19 8.23 22.80
C GLY A 238 -9.05 9.50 22.78
N GLU A 239 -8.79 10.43 23.70
CA GLU A 239 -9.42 11.76 23.75
C GLU A 239 -8.68 12.82 22.89
N ARG A 240 -7.59 12.42 22.23
CA ARG A 240 -6.73 13.27 21.40
C ARG A 240 -6.82 12.85 19.93
N SER A 241 -6.08 13.55 19.06
CA SER A 241 -5.93 13.12 17.66
C SER A 241 -4.87 12.03 17.50
N LEU A 242 -4.97 11.26 16.42
CA LEU A 242 -3.92 10.30 16.03
C LEU A 242 -2.57 11.02 15.82
N GLN A 243 -2.62 12.26 15.34
CA GLN A 243 -1.44 13.10 15.16
C GLN A 243 -0.72 13.38 16.47
N GLU A 244 -1.43 13.81 17.52
CA GLU A 244 -0.84 14.10 18.83
C GLU A 244 -0.25 12.83 19.46
N THR A 245 -0.98 11.72 19.37
CA THR A 245 -0.51 10.41 19.85
C THR A 245 0.75 9.97 19.11
N PHE A 246 0.79 10.13 17.80
CA PHE A 246 1.96 9.80 16.98
C PHE A 246 3.20 10.61 17.43
N PHE A 247 3.07 11.93 17.60
CA PHE A 247 4.21 12.77 18.01
C PHE A 247 4.70 12.44 19.42
N ASP A 248 3.81 12.09 20.34
CA ASP A 248 4.20 11.62 21.68
C ASP A 248 5.03 10.32 21.60
N ILE A 249 4.55 9.33 20.82
CA ILE A 249 5.26 8.06 20.60
C ILE A 249 6.60 8.32 19.91
N TYR A 250 6.61 9.12 18.85
CA TYR A 250 7.81 9.45 18.08
C TYR A 250 8.89 10.10 18.95
N THR A 251 8.49 11.06 19.79
CA THR A 251 9.41 11.78 20.68
C THR A 251 10.02 10.84 21.74
N LYS A 252 9.22 9.93 22.32
CA LYS A 252 9.69 8.94 23.29
C LYS A 252 10.67 7.96 22.64
N THR A 253 10.26 7.37 21.50
CA THR A 253 11.08 6.37 20.78
C THR A 253 12.41 6.96 20.28
N THR A 254 12.43 8.24 19.86
CA THR A 254 13.66 8.87 19.36
C THR A 254 14.62 9.29 20.48
N LYS A 255 14.10 9.62 21.68
CA LYS A 255 14.95 9.92 22.84
C LYS A 255 15.64 8.70 23.43
N GLU A 256 15.10 7.49 23.25
CA GLU A 256 15.70 6.24 23.70
C GLU A 256 16.85 5.75 22.79
N VAL A 257 17.02 6.35 21.61
CA VAL A 257 18.03 5.97 20.60
C VAL A 257 19.25 6.91 20.63
N VAL A 258 19.21 8.00 21.38
CA VAL A 258 20.32 8.95 21.61
C VAL A 258 20.97 8.66 22.95
#